data_6b2bb97934c30688d9df9a24d0afb082
#
_entry.id   6b2bb97934c30688d9df9a24d0afb082
#
_cell.length_a   1.000
_cell.length_b   1.000
_cell.length_c   1.000
_cell.angle_alpha   90.00
_cell.angle_beta   90.00
_cell.angle_gamma   90.00
#
_symmetry.space_group_name_H-M   'P 1'
#
loop_
_entity.id
_entity.type
_entity.pdbx_description
1 polymer ?
#
loop_
_entity_poly.entity_id
_entity_poly.type
_entity_poly.pdbx_seq_one_letter_code
_entity_poly.pdbx_strand_id
1 'polypeptide(L)'
;MTADDLPAAFASLPAAWREVLPGWSGAAEQAVVEHVRAASDGREIAPADPFRALRLLPPQAVKVVVFGQDPYPQPGHADGLAFSAGRGKPHSLRRIFDVLEADRPGWRRPEVWRLDGWARQGALLLNPVLTVEVGRAGSHANCGWQALTSEIVEVLCRREVPPVFLLWGRAANDFFDAACPPGSAATVLRTRHPSHDMKREFMAEGSHFAATADSLDWWSLAGRPG
;
A
#
# COMPACT_ATOMS: atom_id res chain seq x y z
N MET A 1 -2.85 12.06 13.95
CA MET A 1 -1.52 12.68 14.12
C MET A 1 -1.46 14.01 13.39
N THR A 2 -0.41 14.80 13.61
CA THR A 2 -0.10 16.03 12.83
C THR A 2 1.22 15.86 12.09
N ALA A 3 1.60 16.82 11.26
CA ALA A 3 2.91 16.81 10.60
C ALA A 3 4.10 16.84 11.58
N ASP A 4 3.90 17.38 12.79
CA ASP A 4 4.93 17.43 13.82
C ASP A 4 5.25 16.07 14.46
N ASP A 5 4.39 15.07 14.25
CA ASP A 5 4.64 13.69 14.70
C ASP A 5 5.49 12.89 13.70
N LEU A 6 5.65 13.38 12.45
CA LEU A 6 6.39 12.68 11.40
C LEU A 6 7.87 12.41 11.71
N PRO A 7 8.64 13.33 12.36
CA PRO A 7 10.03 13.03 12.74
C PRO A 7 10.13 11.79 13.64
N ALA A 8 9.20 11.63 14.59
CA ALA A 8 9.14 10.44 15.44
C ALA A 8 8.74 9.18 14.65
N ALA A 9 7.81 9.32 13.69
CA ALA A 9 7.44 8.24 12.80
C ALA A 9 8.63 7.78 11.94
N PHE A 10 9.40 8.71 11.36
CA PHE A 10 10.62 8.39 10.61
C PHE A 10 11.67 7.71 11.49
N ALA A 11 11.90 8.21 12.71
CA ALA A 11 12.83 7.57 13.66
C ALA A 11 12.45 6.10 13.96
N SER A 12 11.18 5.75 13.84
CA SER A 12 10.65 4.40 14.05
C SER A 12 10.54 3.54 12.79
N LEU A 13 11.06 4.00 11.63
CA LEU A 13 11.15 3.18 10.42
C LEU A 13 12.00 1.93 10.72
N PRO A 14 11.51 0.70 10.39
CA PRO A 14 12.19 -0.53 10.75
C PRO A 14 13.62 -0.60 10.19
N ALA A 15 14.58 -1.03 11.02
CA ALA A 15 15.98 -1.14 10.65
C ALA A 15 16.20 -1.95 9.36
N ALA A 16 15.50 -3.07 9.23
CA ALA A 16 15.60 -3.92 8.02
C ALA A 16 15.25 -3.19 6.71
N TRP A 17 14.34 -2.19 6.76
CA TRP A 17 14.07 -1.34 5.61
C TRP A 17 15.13 -0.26 5.46
N ARG A 18 15.60 0.37 6.55
CA ARG A 18 16.67 1.38 6.48
C ARG A 18 17.95 0.83 5.86
N GLU A 19 18.30 -0.40 6.18
CA GLU A 19 19.50 -1.08 5.66
C GLU A 19 19.48 -1.28 4.14
N VAL A 20 18.30 -1.43 3.55
CA VAL A 20 18.14 -1.67 2.09
C VAL A 20 17.75 -0.42 1.29
N LEU A 21 17.59 0.74 1.95
CA LEU A 21 17.20 2.01 1.34
C LEU A 21 18.32 3.05 1.48
N PRO A 22 19.47 2.86 0.79
CA PRO A 22 20.64 3.73 0.97
C PRO A 22 20.43 5.16 0.45
N GLY A 23 19.51 5.38 -0.49
CA GLY A 23 19.16 6.69 -1.03
C GLY A 23 18.25 7.49 -0.09
N TRP A 24 17.55 6.83 0.83
CA TRP A 24 16.67 7.50 1.77
C TRP A 24 17.43 8.06 2.97
N SER A 25 17.53 9.37 3.05
CA SER A 25 18.36 10.09 4.04
C SER A 25 17.52 11.00 4.94
N GLY A 26 18.13 11.46 6.04
CA GLY A 26 17.51 12.43 6.95
C GLY A 26 17.13 13.75 6.27
N ALA A 27 17.86 14.17 5.22
CA ALA A 27 17.50 15.35 4.43
C ALA A 27 16.20 15.12 3.64
N ALA A 28 16.02 13.92 3.05
CA ALA A 28 14.78 13.56 2.37
C ALA A 28 13.60 13.46 3.36
N GLU A 29 13.82 12.89 4.54
CA GLU A 29 12.83 12.84 5.62
C GLU A 29 12.38 14.25 6.03
N GLN A 30 13.34 15.16 6.25
CA GLN A 30 13.06 16.53 6.62
C GLN A 30 12.26 17.26 5.53
N ALA A 31 12.61 17.10 4.25
CA ALA A 31 11.87 17.68 3.14
C ALA A 31 10.41 17.21 3.12
N VAL A 32 10.15 15.93 3.34
CA VAL A 32 8.78 15.41 3.44
C VAL A 32 8.04 16.06 4.61
N VAL A 33 8.66 16.15 5.78
CA VAL A 33 8.05 16.79 6.98
C VAL A 33 7.65 18.23 6.68
N GLU A 34 8.54 19.02 6.06
CA GLU A 34 8.30 20.42 5.73
C GLU A 34 7.17 20.56 4.71
N HIS A 35 7.16 19.75 3.65
CA HIS A 35 6.10 19.80 2.64
C HIS A 35 4.75 19.35 3.19
N VAL A 36 4.71 18.29 4.01
CA VAL A 36 3.46 17.85 4.66
C VAL A 36 2.96 18.90 5.64
N ARG A 37 3.85 19.53 6.42
CA ARG A 37 3.49 20.63 7.33
C ARG A 37 2.87 21.80 6.59
N ALA A 38 3.50 22.22 5.49
CA ALA A 38 3.00 23.32 4.66
C ALA A 38 1.64 22.96 4.00
N ALA A 39 1.48 21.72 3.55
CA ALA A 39 0.24 21.27 2.91
C ALA A 39 -0.93 21.11 3.88
N SER A 40 -0.67 20.74 5.14
CA SER A 40 -1.70 20.44 6.14
C SER A 40 -2.09 21.66 7.00
N ASP A 41 -1.24 22.69 7.07
CA ASP A 41 -1.47 23.90 7.86
C ASP A 41 -1.94 23.61 9.31
N GLY A 42 -1.23 22.70 10.00
CA GLY A 42 -1.49 22.27 11.36
C GLY A 42 -2.70 21.33 11.54
N ARG A 43 -3.39 20.94 10.46
CA ARG A 43 -4.54 20.04 10.53
C ARG A 43 -4.14 18.59 10.76
N GLU A 44 -5.12 17.80 11.18
CA GLU A 44 -4.95 16.36 11.36
C GLU A 44 -4.60 15.66 10.06
N ILE A 45 -3.60 14.76 10.12
CA ILE A 45 -3.20 13.89 9.02
C ILE A 45 -3.39 12.40 9.40
N ALA A 46 -3.63 11.58 8.40
CA ALA A 46 -3.82 10.14 8.52
C ALA A 46 -2.88 9.39 7.56
N PRO A 47 -2.53 8.14 7.87
CA PRO A 47 -2.84 7.36 9.06
C PRO A 47 -2.01 7.79 10.28
N ALA A 48 -2.35 7.28 11.46
CA ALA A 48 -1.55 7.48 12.67
C ALA A 48 -0.17 6.79 12.62
N ASP A 49 -0.04 5.78 11.77
CA ASP A 49 1.20 5.06 11.49
C ASP A 49 1.41 4.94 9.96
N PRO A 50 2.16 5.88 9.33
CA PRO A 50 2.42 5.86 7.90
C PRO A 50 3.33 4.70 7.45
N PHE A 51 4.11 4.12 8.36
CA PHE A 51 5.03 3.01 8.08
C PHE A 51 4.50 1.65 8.50
N ARG A 52 3.21 1.53 8.80
CA ARG A 52 2.63 0.27 9.27
C ARG A 52 2.86 -0.89 8.30
N ALA A 53 2.74 -0.67 7.00
CA ALA A 53 3.03 -1.68 5.99
C ALA A 53 4.46 -2.23 6.11
N LEU A 54 5.43 -1.34 6.34
CA LEU A 54 6.83 -1.70 6.49
C LEU A 54 7.13 -2.36 7.85
N ARG A 55 6.38 -1.99 8.90
CA ARG A 55 6.51 -2.63 10.22
C ARG A 55 5.99 -4.06 10.26
N LEU A 56 4.93 -4.34 9.53
CA LEU A 56 4.33 -5.67 9.51
C LEU A 56 5.10 -6.66 8.64
N LEU A 57 5.91 -6.17 7.70
CA LEU A 57 6.56 -7.01 6.71
C LEU A 57 7.97 -6.51 6.40
N PRO A 58 9.03 -7.25 6.79
CA PRO A 58 10.40 -6.91 6.41
C PRO A 58 10.65 -7.16 4.92
N PRO A 59 11.64 -6.47 4.30
CA PRO A 59 11.86 -6.53 2.85
C PRO A 59 12.08 -7.94 2.31
N GLN A 60 12.73 -8.82 3.07
CA GLN A 60 13.02 -10.20 2.66
C GLN A 60 11.77 -11.09 2.57
N ALA A 61 10.73 -10.77 3.36
CA ALA A 61 9.49 -11.55 3.43
C ALA A 61 8.42 -11.10 2.42
N VAL A 62 8.69 -10.04 1.63
CA VAL A 62 7.75 -9.56 0.60
C VAL A 62 7.66 -10.58 -0.53
N LYS A 63 6.45 -11.11 -0.75
CA LYS A 63 6.10 -12.04 -1.82
C LYS A 63 5.26 -11.38 -2.91
N VAL A 64 4.36 -10.50 -2.50
CA VAL A 64 3.46 -9.75 -3.39
C VAL A 64 3.42 -8.30 -2.95
N VAL A 65 3.37 -7.37 -3.90
CA VAL A 65 3.16 -5.95 -3.64
C VAL A 65 1.85 -5.52 -4.27
N VAL A 66 0.99 -4.86 -3.48
CA VAL A 66 -0.27 -4.27 -3.97
C VAL A 66 -0.18 -2.77 -3.78
N PHE A 67 -0.31 -2.02 -4.88
CA PHE A 67 -0.31 -0.56 -4.81
C PHE A 67 -1.71 0.01 -4.71
N GLY A 68 -1.92 0.85 -3.68
CA GLY A 68 -3.00 1.83 -3.67
C GLY A 68 -2.60 3.12 -4.38
N GLN A 69 -3.13 4.24 -3.95
CA GLN A 69 -2.76 5.58 -4.43
C GLN A 69 -2.30 6.44 -3.25
N ASP A 70 -3.21 6.81 -2.37
CA ASP A 70 -3.02 7.56 -1.14
C ASP A 70 -3.94 7.00 -0.05
N PRO A 71 -3.70 7.33 1.23
CA PRO A 71 -4.58 6.88 2.31
C PRO A 71 -5.99 7.46 2.18
N TYR A 72 -6.99 6.75 2.72
CA TYR A 72 -8.36 7.25 2.78
C TYR A 72 -8.43 8.55 3.62
N PRO A 73 -9.04 9.63 3.09
CA PRO A 73 -9.11 10.89 3.82
C PRO A 73 -10.19 10.93 4.91
N GLN A 74 -11.13 9.98 4.93
CA GLN A 74 -12.19 9.95 5.94
C GLN A 74 -11.61 9.64 7.33
N PRO A 75 -12.07 10.31 8.39
CA PRO A 75 -11.57 10.10 9.74
C PRO A 75 -11.59 8.63 10.18
N GLY A 76 -10.45 8.11 10.59
CA GLY A 76 -10.28 6.74 11.07
C GLY A 76 -10.34 5.62 10.01
N HIS A 77 -10.47 5.96 8.72
CA HIS A 77 -10.45 4.95 7.64
C HIS A 77 -9.04 4.46 7.35
N ALA A 78 -8.09 5.37 7.11
CA ALA A 78 -6.71 4.99 6.84
C ALA A 78 -6.06 4.35 8.07
N ASP A 79 -5.52 3.15 7.91
CA ASP A 79 -4.85 2.39 8.96
C ASP A 79 -3.37 2.07 8.67
N GLY A 80 -2.82 2.65 7.60
CA GLY A 80 -1.41 2.51 7.22
C GLY A 80 -1.12 1.36 6.25
N LEU A 81 -2.15 0.66 5.77
CA LEU A 81 -2.05 -0.34 4.69
C LEU A 81 -2.90 0.09 3.50
N ALA A 82 -2.39 -0.05 2.29
CA ALA A 82 -3.16 0.22 1.08
C ALA A 82 -4.44 -0.63 1.05
N PHE A 83 -5.56 -0.02 0.68
CA PHE A 83 -6.91 -0.60 0.63
C PHE A 83 -7.49 -1.04 1.98
N SER A 84 -6.71 -1.24 3.03
CA SER A 84 -7.17 -1.62 4.37
C SER A 84 -7.95 -0.49 5.03
N ALA A 85 -8.96 -0.81 5.81
CA ALA A 85 -9.77 0.17 6.50
C ALA A 85 -9.85 -0.14 8.00
N GLY A 86 -9.37 0.80 8.83
CA GLY A 86 -9.53 0.76 10.28
C GLY A 86 -10.99 0.97 10.70
N ARG A 87 -11.72 1.73 9.89
CA ARG A 87 -13.13 2.06 10.04
C ARG A 87 -13.84 2.10 8.69
N GLY A 88 -15.15 1.93 8.71
CA GLY A 88 -15.98 2.05 7.52
C GLY A 88 -15.83 0.88 6.55
N LYS A 89 -16.47 1.04 5.39
CA LYS A 89 -16.52 0.05 4.31
C LYS A 89 -16.24 0.74 2.97
N PRO A 90 -14.98 1.07 2.66
CA PRO A 90 -14.62 1.77 1.43
C PRO A 90 -15.10 1.02 0.18
N HIS A 91 -15.50 1.79 -0.84
CA HIS A 91 -16.04 1.23 -2.07
C HIS A 91 -15.02 0.34 -2.80
N SER A 92 -13.74 0.74 -2.83
CA SER A 92 -12.66 -0.06 -3.42
C SER A 92 -12.51 -1.42 -2.74
N LEU A 93 -12.49 -1.45 -1.40
CA LEU A 93 -12.34 -2.69 -0.64
C LEU A 93 -13.59 -3.59 -0.76
N ARG A 94 -14.78 -2.98 -0.88
CA ARG A 94 -16.01 -3.74 -1.18
C ARG A 94 -15.87 -4.48 -2.51
N ARG A 95 -15.39 -3.80 -3.54
CA ARG A 95 -15.20 -4.40 -4.86
C ARG A 95 -14.13 -5.49 -4.88
N ILE A 96 -13.07 -5.32 -4.11
CA ILE A 96 -12.06 -6.35 -3.88
C ILE A 96 -12.70 -7.61 -3.29
N PHE A 97 -13.55 -7.45 -2.29
CA PHE A 97 -14.25 -8.57 -1.67
C PHE A 97 -15.29 -9.22 -2.60
N ASP A 98 -15.91 -8.46 -3.54
CA ASP A 98 -16.76 -9.04 -4.58
C ASP A 98 -16.02 -10.08 -5.43
N VAL A 99 -14.75 -9.78 -5.79
CA VAL A 99 -13.92 -10.72 -6.56
C VAL A 99 -13.55 -11.94 -5.73
N LEU A 100 -13.14 -11.76 -4.46
CA LEU A 100 -12.82 -12.88 -3.58
C LEU A 100 -14.01 -13.83 -3.35
N GLU A 101 -15.23 -13.28 -3.26
CA GLU A 101 -16.45 -14.10 -3.17
C GLU A 101 -16.73 -14.85 -4.47
N ALA A 102 -16.50 -14.22 -5.62
CA ALA A 102 -16.68 -14.86 -6.92
C ALA A 102 -15.65 -15.99 -7.15
N ASP A 103 -14.40 -15.76 -6.75
CA ASP A 103 -13.31 -16.74 -6.90
C ASP A 103 -13.47 -17.95 -5.99
N ARG A 104 -14.05 -17.76 -4.81
CA ARG A 104 -14.25 -18.83 -3.81
C ARG A 104 -15.68 -18.82 -3.28
N PRO A 105 -16.60 -19.50 -3.96
CA PRO A 105 -17.98 -19.62 -3.50
C PRO A 105 -18.04 -20.18 -2.07
N GLY A 106 -18.81 -19.50 -1.22
CA GLY A 106 -18.93 -19.87 0.21
C GLY A 106 -17.96 -19.13 1.14
N TRP A 107 -16.95 -18.43 0.64
CA TRP A 107 -16.18 -17.49 1.44
C TRP A 107 -17.08 -16.36 1.95
N ARG A 108 -16.87 -15.94 3.20
CA ARG A 108 -17.67 -14.87 3.81
C ARG A 108 -16.81 -13.66 4.08
N ARG A 109 -17.31 -12.48 3.72
CA ARG A 109 -16.66 -11.20 4.05
C ARG A 109 -16.49 -11.06 5.55
N PRO A 110 -15.33 -10.54 6.00
CA PRO A 110 -15.14 -10.26 7.41
C PRO A 110 -16.01 -9.07 7.87
N GLU A 111 -16.33 -9.03 9.15
CA GLU A 111 -17.00 -7.86 9.75
C GLU A 111 -16.07 -6.66 9.81
N VAL A 112 -14.79 -6.91 10.13
CA VAL A 112 -13.72 -5.90 10.20
C VAL A 112 -12.94 -5.91 8.89
N TRP A 113 -12.82 -4.75 8.27
CA TRP A 113 -12.25 -4.62 6.93
C TRP A 113 -10.76 -4.26 6.94
N ARG A 114 -10.03 -4.85 7.87
CA ARG A 114 -8.57 -4.74 7.96
C ARG A 114 -7.89 -5.88 7.20
N LEU A 115 -6.79 -5.55 6.54
CA LEU A 115 -6.03 -6.47 5.70
C LEU A 115 -4.73 -6.97 6.36
N ASP A 116 -4.64 -6.92 7.68
CA ASP A 116 -3.46 -7.37 8.44
C ASP A 116 -3.05 -8.82 8.11
N GLY A 117 -4.03 -9.70 7.86
CA GLY A 117 -3.76 -11.08 7.51
C GLY A 117 -3.00 -11.24 6.20
N TRP A 118 -3.25 -10.37 5.22
CA TRP A 118 -2.49 -10.35 3.98
C TRP A 118 -1.06 -9.86 4.21
N ALA A 119 -0.91 -8.76 4.97
CA ALA A 119 0.40 -8.22 5.28
C ALA A 119 1.28 -9.25 6.00
N ARG A 120 0.75 -9.96 7.00
CA ARG A 120 1.49 -11.00 7.74
C ARG A 120 1.87 -12.22 6.91
N GLN A 121 1.19 -12.47 5.81
CA GLN A 121 1.49 -13.57 4.88
C GLN A 121 2.55 -13.21 3.84
N GLY A 122 2.89 -11.93 3.69
CA GLY A 122 3.88 -11.45 2.73
C GLY A 122 3.34 -10.47 1.66
N ALA A 123 2.12 -9.93 1.82
CA ALA A 123 1.63 -8.86 0.96
C ALA A 123 2.09 -7.49 1.48
N LEU A 124 2.93 -6.80 0.75
CA LEU A 124 3.23 -5.39 1.00
C LEU A 124 2.11 -4.53 0.41
N LEU A 125 1.23 -4.04 1.28
CA LEU A 125 0.11 -3.17 0.92
C LEU A 125 0.56 -1.72 1.01
N LEU A 126 1.11 -1.17 -0.06
CA LEU A 126 1.84 0.09 -0.08
C LEU A 126 1.12 1.15 -0.91
N ASN A 127 0.95 2.34 -0.36
CA ASN A 127 0.58 3.52 -1.15
C ASN A 127 1.86 4.26 -1.59
N PRO A 128 1.93 4.82 -2.80
CA PRO A 128 2.99 5.74 -3.21
C PRO A 128 3.09 6.97 -2.33
N VAL A 129 1.97 7.45 -1.79
CA VAL A 129 1.85 8.57 -0.84
C VAL A 129 1.40 8.01 0.50
N LEU A 130 2.17 8.23 1.57
CA LEU A 130 1.94 7.55 2.84
C LEU A 130 1.07 8.33 3.84
N THR A 131 0.79 9.60 3.57
CA THR A 131 -0.09 10.42 4.42
C THR A 131 -1.09 11.22 3.61
N VAL A 132 -2.16 11.67 4.28
CA VAL A 132 -3.19 12.55 3.72
C VAL A 132 -3.72 13.47 4.82
N GLU A 133 -4.12 14.71 4.50
CA GLU A 133 -4.91 15.55 5.41
C GLU A 133 -6.30 14.96 5.56
N VAL A 134 -6.77 14.82 6.79
CA VAL A 134 -8.11 14.31 7.07
C VAL A 134 -9.16 15.20 6.40
N GLY A 135 -10.01 14.58 5.61
CA GLY A 135 -11.05 15.26 4.83
C GLY A 135 -10.63 15.72 3.42
N ARG A 136 -9.34 15.67 3.05
CA ARG A 136 -8.85 16.22 1.77
C ARG A 136 -8.01 15.22 0.98
N ALA A 137 -8.66 14.42 0.12
CA ALA A 137 -8.01 13.45 -0.74
C ALA A 137 -6.89 14.09 -1.59
N GLY A 138 -5.76 13.38 -1.75
CA GLY A 138 -4.64 13.81 -2.57
C GLY A 138 -3.85 15.00 -2.02
N SER A 139 -4.13 15.47 -0.80
CA SER A 139 -3.49 16.66 -0.21
C SER A 139 -1.97 16.58 -0.13
N HIS A 140 -1.40 15.38 -0.03
CA HIS A 140 0.04 15.16 0.10
C HIS A 140 0.67 14.51 -1.14
N ALA A 141 -0.02 14.54 -2.29
CA ALA A 141 0.46 13.91 -3.52
C ALA A 141 1.86 14.42 -3.98
N ASN A 142 2.19 15.68 -3.65
CA ASN A 142 3.45 16.32 -4.01
C ASN A 142 4.39 16.57 -2.81
N CYS A 143 4.20 15.87 -1.70
CA CYS A 143 5.02 16.08 -0.49
C CYS A 143 6.31 15.25 -0.45
N GLY A 144 6.68 14.56 -1.53
CA GLY A 144 7.97 13.86 -1.63
C GLY A 144 7.94 12.40 -1.16
N TRP A 145 6.79 11.84 -0.76
CA TRP A 145 6.66 10.44 -0.34
C TRP A 145 7.12 9.44 -1.40
N GLN A 146 6.91 9.79 -2.69
CA GLN A 146 7.28 8.93 -3.81
C GLN A 146 8.78 8.68 -3.91
N ALA A 147 9.64 9.54 -3.35
CA ALA A 147 11.08 9.27 -3.31
C ALA A 147 11.38 8.01 -2.50
N LEU A 148 10.79 7.87 -1.30
CA LEU A 148 10.91 6.67 -0.47
C LEU A 148 10.28 5.45 -1.15
N THR A 149 9.04 5.58 -1.61
CA THR A 149 8.29 4.44 -2.12
C THR A 149 8.81 3.95 -3.48
N SER A 150 9.40 4.82 -4.30
CA SER A 150 10.12 4.43 -5.53
C SER A 150 11.40 3.65 -5.22
N GLU A 151 12.17 4.06 -4.21
CA GLU A 151 13.35 3.31 -3.78
C GLU A 151 12.98 1.91 -3.25
N ILE A 152 11.85 1.80 -2.52
CA ILE A 152 11.30 0.50 -2.11
C ILE A 152 11.01 -0.39 -3.35
N VAL A 153 10.37 0.15 -4.37
CA VAL A 153 10.11 -0.59 -5.63
C VAL A 153 11.42 -1.03 -6.28
N GLU A 154 12.37 -0.12 -6.40
CA GLU A 154 13.67 -0.39 -7.02
C GLU A 154 14.40 -1.53 -6.31
N VAL A 155 14.49 -1.48 -4.97
CA VAL A 155 15.13 -2.52 -4.16
C VAL A 155 14.43 -3.87 -4.33
N LEU A 156 13.10 -3.91 -4.32
CA LEU A 156 12.35 -5.15 -4.50
C LEU A 156 12.49 -5.71 -5.91
N CYS A 157 12.53 -4.84 -6.94
CA CYS A 157 12.74 -5.24 -8.33
C CYS A 157 14.15 -5.78 -8.61
N ARG A 158 15.16 -5.38 -7.82
CA ARG A 158 16.55 -5.84 -7.93
C ARG A 158 16.84 -7.15 -7.20
N ARG A 159 15.89 -7.73 -6.48
CA ARG A 159 16.07 -9.01 -5.82
C ARG A 159 16.32 -10.11 -6.87
N GLU A 160 17.05 -11.15 -6.49
CA GLU A 160 17.24 -12.36 -7.31
C GLU A 160 15.90 -12.99 -7.72
N VAL A 161 14.95 -13.02 -6.76
CA VAL A 161 13.54 -13.38 -6.98
C VAL A 161 12.69 -12.20 -6.56
N PRO A 162 12.30 -11.32 -7.51
CA PRO A 162 11.39 -10.21 -7.22
C PRO A 162 10.01 -10.69 -6.78
N PRO A 163 9.29 -9.90 -5.96
CA PRO A 163 7.90 -10.19 -5.66
C PRO A 163 7.02 -10.01 -6.91
N VAL A 164 5.79 -10.54 -6.85
CA VAL A 164 4.77 -10.23 -7.85
C VAL A 164 4.15 -8.86 -7.54
N PHE A 165 4.04 -7.99 -8.53
CA PHE A 165 3.42 -6.67 -8.38
C PHE A 165 2.00 -6.67 -8.95
N LEU A 166 1.03 -6.30 -8.11
CA LEU A 166 -0.38 -6.16 -8.48
C LEU A 166 -0.72 -4.67 -8.60
N LEU A 167 -0.87 -4.20 -9.83
CA LEU A 167 -1.08 -2.80 -10.15
C LEU A 167 -2.54 -2.55 -10.52
N TRP A 168 -3.26 -1.89 -9.62
CA TRP A 168 -4.69 -1.66 -9.76
C TRP A 168 -5.01 -0.19 -10.11
N GLY A 169 -5.19 0.07 -11.40
CA GLY A 169 -5.50 1.37 -11.96
C GLY A 169 -4.29 2.14 -12.47
N ARG A 170 -4.57 3.24 -13.20
CA ARG A 170 -3.56 4.01 -13.90
C ARG A 170 -2.48 4.56 -12.96
N ALA A 171 -2.85 5.15 -11.84
CA ALA A 171 -1.88 5.74 -10.91
C ALA A 171 -0.86 4.71 -10.40
N ALA A 172 -1.28 3.46 -10.08
CA ALA A 172 -0.39 2.40 -9.68
C ALA A 172 0.55 1.96 -10.82
N ASN A 173 0.03 1.92 -12.05
CA ASN A 173 0.82 1.60 -13.24
C ASN A 173 1.88 2.67 -13.52
N ASP A 174 1.46 3.94 -13.60
CA ASP A 174 2.35 5.08 -13.89
C ASP A 174 3.47 5.18 -12.85
N PHE A 175 3.12 4.98 -11.56
CA PHE A 175 4.09 4.98 -10.46
C PHE A 175 5.10 3.84 -10.59
N PHE A 176 4.63 2.60 -10.79
CA PHE A 176 5.51 1.44 -10.92
C PHE A 176 6.42 1.55 -12.14
N ASP A 177 5.88 1.96 -13.30
CA ASP A 177 6.64 2.08 -14.54
C ASP A 177 7.74 3.15 -14.44
N ALA A 178 7.53 4.19 -13.61
CA ALA A 178 8.54 5.20 -13.32
C ALA A 178 9.61 4.73 -12.31
N ALA A 179 9.25 3.84 -11.38
CA ALA A 179 10.12 3.41 -10.28
C ALA A 179 10.88 2.10 -10.57
N CYS A 180 10.31 1.24 -11.42
CA CYS A 180 10.91 -0.06 -11.72
C CYS A 180 12.12 0.09 -12.63
N PRO A 181 13.32 -0.45 -12.27
CA PRO A 181 14.50 -0.37 -13.11
C PRO A 181 14.30 -1.12 -14.44
N PRO A 182 14.87 -0.62 -15.54
CA PRO A 182 14.87 -1.33 -16.82
C PRO A 182 15.48 -2.72 -16.69
N GLY A 183 14.86 -3.71 -17.34
CA GLY A 183 15.37 -5.09 -17.33
C GLY A 183 15.04 -5.88 -16.07
N SER A 184 14.21 -5.38 -15.17
CA SER A 184 13.72 -6.14 -14.03
C SER A 184 12.97 -7.40 -14.45
N ALA A 185 13.23 -8.52 -13.77
CA ALA A 185 12.51 -9.79 -13.94
C ALA A 185 11.20 -9.86 -13.16
N ALA A 186 10.72 -8.75 -12.62
CA ALA A 186 9.52 -8.72 -11.80
C ALA A 186 8.27 -9.11 -12.62
N THR A 187 7.47 -10.01 -12.06
CA THR A 187 6.15 -10.34 -12.59
C THR A 187 5.16 -9.25 -12.22
N VAL A 188 4.41 -8.74 -13.21
CA VAL A 188 3.47 -7.64 -13.02
C VAL A 188 2.09 -8.04 -13.56
N LEU A 189 1.07 -7.96 -12.71
CA LEU A 189 -0.33 -8.15 -13.08
C LEU A 189 -1.05 -6.80 -13.02
N ARG A 190 -1.69 -6.41 -14.11
CA ARG A 190 -2.32 -5.10 -14.28
C ARG A 190 -3.83 -5.24 -14.45
N THR A 191 -4.60 -4.36 -13.81
CA THR A 191 -6.05 -4.28 -13.99
C THR A 191 -6.55 -2.86 -13.69
N ARG A 192 -7.85 -2.61 -13.88
CA ARG A 192 -8.48 -1.34 -13.52
C ARG A 192 -8.54 -1.11 -12.02
N HIS A 193 -8.73 0.15 -11.61
CA HIS A 193 -8.87 0.48 -10.19
C HIS A 193 -10.24 0.02 -9.65
N PRO A 194 -10.30 -0.62 -8.46
CA PRO A 194 -11.56 -1.19 -7.96
C PRO A 194 -12.65 -0.15 -7.62
N SER A 195 -12.30 1.12 -7.35
CA SER A 195 -13.30 2.15 -7.04
C SER A 195 -13.97 2.75 -8.27
N HIS A 196 -13.36 2.64 -9.46
CA HIS A 196 -13.88 3.20 -10.72
C HIS A 196 -14.37 2.08 -11.66
N ASP A 197 -15.00 1.06 -11.08
CA ASP A 197 -15.36 -0.18 -11.78
C ASP A 197 -16.87 -0.26 -12.09
N MET A 198 -17.41 0.79 -12.68
CA MET A 198 -18.83 0.84 -13.07
C MET A 198 -19.24 -0.29 -14.03
N LYS A 199 -18.32 -0.74 -14.88
CA LYS A 199 -18.53 -1.82 -15.85
C LYS A 199 -18.11 -3.20 -15.34
N ARG A 200 -17.68 -3.32 -14.07
CA ARG A 200 -17.13 -4.54 -13.47
C ARG A 200 -15.93 -5.13 -14.22
N GLU A 201 -15.05 -4.26 -14.72
CA GLU A 201 -13.84 -4.64 -15.46
C GLU A 201 -12.62 -4.89 -14.55
N PHE A 202 -12.73 -4.59 -13.25
CA PHE A 202 -11.69 -4.93 -12.27
C PHE A 202 -11.53 -6.44 -12.21
N MET A 203 -10.36 -6.92 -12.63
CA MET A 203 -10.01 -8.35 -12.75
C MET A 203 -10.92 -9.15 -13.74
N ALA A 204 -11.52 -8.48 -14.73
CA ALA A 204 -12.36 -9.17 -15.73
C ALA A 204 -11.57 -10.12 -16.64
N GLU A 205 -10.27 -9.85 -16.85
CA GLU A 205 -9.37 -10.69 -17.66
C GLU A 205 -8.75 -11.84 -16.85
N GLY A 206 -9.05 -11.94 -15.58
CA GLY A 206 -8.56 -12.96 -14.67
C GLY A 206 -8.28 -12.41 -13.27
N SER A 207 -8.56 -13.22 -12.27
CA SER A 207 -8.33 -12.83 -10.88
C SER A 207 -6.84 -12.84 -10.54
N HIS A 208 -6.34 -11.72 -10.06
CA HIS A 208 -4.99 -11.61 -9.50
C HIS A 208 -4.83 -12.44 -8.23
N PHE A 209 -5.92 -12.65 -7.48
CA PHE A 209 -5.92 -13.49 -6.27
C PHE A 209 -5.71 -14.95 -6.63
N ALA A 210 -6.43 -15.44 -7.63
CA ALA A 210 -6.26 -16.79 -8.14
C ALA A 210 -4.86 -16.99 -8.74
N ALA A 211 -4.37 -16.02 -9.51
CA ALA A 211 -3.04 -16.07 -10.14
C ALA A 211 -1.86 -16.05 -9.14
N THR A 212 -2.09 -15.61 -7.91
CA THR A 212 -1.07 -15.52 -6.84
C THR A 212 -1.41 -16.35 -5.60
N ALA A 213 -2.34 -17.30 -5.73
CA ALA A 213 -2.82 -18.14 -4.62
C ALA A 213 -1.71 -19.03 -4.02
N ASP A 214 -0.71 -19.41 -4.80
CA ASP A 214 0.45 -20.16 -4.33
C ASP A 214 1.36 -19.32 -3.41
N SER A 215 1.33 -17.99 -3.56
CA SER A 215 2.11 -17.06 -2.73
C SER A 215 1.41 -16.66 -1.45
N LEU A 216 0.07 -16.51 -1.49
CA LEU A 216 -0.76 -15.97 -0.40
C LEU A 216 -2.14 -16.62 -0.36
N ASP A 217 -2.63 -16.93 0.83
CA ASP A 217 -4.06 -17.23 1.05
C ASP A 217 -4.85 -15.91 1.20
N TRP A 218 -5.34 -15.39 0.08
CA TRP A 218 -6.11 -14.14 0.03
C TRP A 218 -7.43 -14.19 0.78
N TRP A 219 -7.97 -15.40 1.01
CA TRP A 219 -9.23 -15.62 1.72
C TRP A 219 -9.05 -15.65 3.24
N SER A 220 -7.81 -15.70 3.74
CA SER A 220 -7.48 -15.64 5.17
C SER A 220 -7.07 -14.21 5.57
N LEU A 221 -8.04 -13.40 6.02
CA LEU A 221 -7.81 -12.03 6.49
C LEU A 221 -7.40 -11.94 7.96
N ALA A 222 -7.73 -12.95 8.76
CA ALA A 222 -7.43 -13.01 10.20
C ALA A 222 -6.04 -13.53 10.47
N GLY A 223 -5.06 -13.53 9.69
CA GLY A 223 -3.75 -14.09 9.95
C GLY A 223 -3.81 -15.46 10.69
N ARG A 224 -3.05 -16.45 10.30
CA ARG A 224 -2.98 -17.67 11.13
C ARG A 224 -2.58 -17.28 12.54
N PRO A 225 -3.31 -17.75 13.60
CA PRO A 225 -2.74 -17.68 14.93
C PRO A 225 -1.41 -18.42 14.89
N GLY A 226 -0.33 -17.73 15.30
CA GLY A 226 1.00 -18.32 15.45
C GLY A 226 1.02 -19.35 16.58
#